data_d3d4193ea704b326da7343f3d327d18d
#
_entry.id   d3d4193ea704b326da7343f3d327d18d
#
_cell.length_a   1.000
_cell.length_b   1.000
_cell.length_c   1.000
_cell.angle_alpha   90.00
_cell.angle_beta   90.00
_cell.angle_gamma   90.00
#
_symmetry.space_group_name_H-M   'P 1'
#
loop_
_entity.id
_entity.type
_entity.pdbx_description
1 polymer ?
#
loop_
_entity_poly.entity_id
_entity_poly.type
_entity_poly.pdbx_seq_one_letter_code
_entity_poly.pdbx_strand_id
1 'polypeptide(L)'
;MRNGSPMTKKTKIYFASDQHFGIPDPESSRVREVKFISWLDEIKEDAECIFLLGDLFDFWFEYKKVVPRGFVRVLGKIAELRDSGIPIYFFVGNHDLWMGDYFQKEFDIPVFDRPKEFDFNGKRFLIGHGDGLGPGDKGYKRMKKVFAHPFSKWLYRWLHPDIGVRFAQYLSTKNKLISGQEDVIFLGEDQEWLVQYARRKLESKHYDYFLFGHRHLPMEIEVGENSTYINTGDWIT
;
A
#
# COMPACT_ATOMS: atom_id res chain seq x y z
N MET A 1 -36.06 13.96 -22.04
CA MET A 1 -34.93 13.35 -22.75
C MET A 1 -33.69 13.61 -21.90
N ARG A 2 -33.14 12.59 -21.23
CA ARG A 2 -31.89 12.73 -20.50
C ARG A 2 -30.76 12.56 -21.52
N ASN A 3 -30.05 13.64 -21.81
CA ASN A 3 -28.80 13.57 -22.56
C ASN A 3 -27.80 12.74 -21.75
N GLY A 4 -27.63 11.47 -22.13
CA GLY A 4 -26.53 10.67 -21.61
C GLY A 4 -25.23 11.25 -22.13
N SER A 5 -24.43 11.85 -21.26
CA SER A 5 -23.03 12.15 -21.57
C SER A 5 -22.37 10.86 -22.04
N PRO A 6 -21.49 10.89 -23.06
CA PRO A 6 -20.78 9.69 -23.49
C PRO A 6 -20.00 9.14 -22.28
N MET A 7 -20.29 7.88 -21.93
CA MET A 7 -19.53 7.20 -20.86
C MET A 7 -18.07 7.16 -21.30
N THR A 8 -17.22 7.84 -20.55
CA THR A 8 -15.77 7.80 -20.74
C THR A 8 -15.33 6.33 -20.61
N LYS A 9 -14.62 5.81 -21.61
CA LYS A 9 -14.14 4.44 -21.57
C LYS A 9 -13.09 4.34 -20.46
N LYS A 10 -13.38 3.55 -19.44
CA LYS A 10 -12.45 3.26 -18.34
C LYS A 10 -11.29 2.43 -18.91
N THR A 11 -10.09 2.98 -18.94
CA THR A 11 -8.94 2.38 -19.63
C THR A 11 -7.63 2.54 -18.88
N LYS A 12 -7.63 3.29 -17.75
CA LYS A 12 -6.42 3.56 -16.98
C LYS A 12 -6.38 2.75 -15.70
N ILE A 13 -5.21 2.27 -15.38
CA ILE A 13 -4.91 1.57 -14.12
C ILE A 13 -4.13 2.53 -13.24
N TYR A 14 -4.61 2.73 -12.02
CA TYR A 14 -4.01 3.66 -11.08
C TYR A 14 -3.37 2.94 -9.90
N PHE A 15 -2.22 3.47 -9.47
CA PHE A 15 -1.44 2.92 -8.37
C PHE A 15 -1.14 4.00 -7.35
N ALA A 16 -1.27 3.68 -6.07
CA ALA A 16 -0.90 4.56 -4.97
C ALA A 16 -0.42 3.74 -3.78
N SER A 17 0.59 4.25 -3.04
CA SER A 17 1.11 3.63 -1.82
C SER A 17 1.50 4.67 -0.78
N ASP A 18 1.80 4.22 0.41
CA ASP A 18 2.51 4.99 1.44
C ASP A 18 1.82 6.32 1.80
N GLN A 19 0.50 6.29 1.97
CA GLN A 19 -0.28 7.45 2.42
C GLN A 19 -0.06 7.74 3.90
N HIS A 20 0.17 6.70 4.71
CA HIS A 20 0.41 6.78 6.14
C HIS A 20 -0.59 7.70 6.87
N PHE A 21 -1.88 7.47 6.67
CA PHE A 21 -2.89 8.23 7.39
C PHE A 21 -2.76 7.97 8.90
N GLY A 22 -2.79 9.06 9.67
CA GLY A 22 -2.66 9.04 11.13
C GLY A 22 -1.42 9.73 11.67
N ILE A 23 -0.40 10.00 10.85
CA ILE A 23 0.84 10.68 11.27
C ILE A 23 1.10 11.97 10.48
N PRO A 24 2.00 12.84 10.95
CA PRO A 24 2.59 12.87 12.30
C PRO A 24 1.55 13.23 13.38
N ASP A 25 0.46 13.85 12.99
CA ASP A 25 -0.65 14.31 13.82
C ASP A 25 -1.97 14.25 13.03
N PRO A 26 -3.13 14.35 13.70
CA PRO A 26 -4.43 14.25 13.05
C PRO A 26 -4.71 15.36 12.03
N GLU A 27 -4.14 16.55 12.20
CA GLU A 27 -4.38 17.69 11.30
C GLU A 27 -3.65 17.47 9.97
N SER A 28 -2.35 17.17 10.03
CA SER A 28 -1.54 16.85 8.85
C SER A 28 -2.08 15.63 8.10
N SER A 29 -2.51 14.60 8.84
CA SER A 29 -3.18 13.43 8.26
C SER A 29 -4.45 13.83 7.51
N ARG A 30 -5.26 14.72 8.10
CA ARG A 30 -6.50 15.20 7.46
C ARG A 30 -6.25 15.91 6.14
N VAL A 31 -5.21 16.72 6.06
CA VAL A 31 -4.80 17.38 4.80
C VAL A 31 -4.48 16.35 3.72
N ARG A 32 -3.69 15.31 4.08
CA ARG A 32 -3.38 14.21 3.14
C ARG A 32 -4.62 13.40 2.74
N GLU A 33 -5.51 13.10 3.70
CA GLU A 33 -6.77 12.42 3.39
C GLU A 33 -7.58 13.20 2.35
N VAL A 34 -7.69 14.52 2.50
CA VAL A 34 -8.41 15.39 1.55
C VAL A 34 -7.73 15.38 0.18
N LYS A 35 -6.40 15.50 0.13
CA LYS A 35 -5.61 15.43 -1.11
C LYS A 35 -5.84 14.10 -1.83
N PHE A 36 -5.77 13.00 -1.08
CA PHE A 36 -5.98 11.65 -1.63
C PHE A 36 -7.41 11.44 -2.14
N ILE A 37 -8.41 11.91 -1.40
CA ILE A 37 -9.82 11.85 -1.82
C ILE A 37 -10.04 12.65 -3.10
N SER A 38 -9.45 13.84 -3.21
CA SER A 38 -9.53 14.66 -4.42
C SER A 38 -8.92 13.95 -5.63
N TRP A 39 -7.78 13.27 -5.44
CA TRP A 39 -7.18 12.44 -6.47
C TRP A 39 -8.08 11.26 -6.86
N LEU A 40 -8.69 10.57 -5.90
CA LEU A 40 -9.65 9.50 -6.17
C LEU A 40 -10.88 10.01 -6.95
N ASP A 41 -11.33 11.24 -6.68
CA ASP A 41 -12.42 11.88 -7.42
C ASP A 41 -12.02 12.22 -8.87
N GLU A 42 -10.78 12.60 -9.10
CA GLU A 42 -10.26 12.88 -10.42
C GLU A 42 -10.16 11.60 -11.27
N ILE A 43 -9.57 10.55 -10.72
CA ILE A 43 -9.30 9.33 -11.47
C ILE A 43 -10.52 8.43 -11.70
N LYS A 44 -11.61 8.60 -10.93
CA LYS A 44 -12.80 7.73 -11.03
C LYS A 44 -13.47 7.75 -12.39
N GLU A 45 -13.27 8.83 -13.15
CA GLU A 45 -13.91 9.03 -14.45
C GLU A 45 -13.38 8.05 -15.52
N ASP A 46 -12.10 7.65 -15.43
CA ASP A 46 -11.44 6.81 -16.42
C ASP A 46 -10.70 5.59 -15.83
N ALA A 47 -10.77 5.38 -14.51
CA ALA A 47 -10.17 4.25 -13.85
C ALA A 47 -10.82 2.93 -14.27
N GLU A 48 -10.04 2.04 -14.89
CA GLU A 48 -10.39 0.64 -15.10
C GLU A 48 -10.28 -0.13 -13.77
N CYS A 49 -9.21 0.11 -13.00
CA CYS A 49 -9.03 -0.37 -11.64
C CYS A 49 -8.02 0.49 -10.86
N ILE A 50 -8.01 0.33 -9.54
CA ILE A 50 -7.12 1.05 -8.63
C ILE A 50 -6.37 0.05 -7.74
N PHE A 51 -5.06 0.22 -7.62
CA PHE A 51 -4.20 -0.55 -6.73
C PHE A 51 -3.71 0.32 -5.58
N LEU A 52 -4.03 -0.07 -4.36
CA LEU A 52 -3.49 0.46 -3.12
C LEU A 52 -2.37 -0.48 -2.67
N LEU A 53 -1.11 -0.01 -2.79
CA LEU A 53 0.06 -0.88 -2.66
C LEU A 53 0.59 -0.98 -1.22
N GLY A 54 -0.23 -0.70 -0.21
CA GLY A 54 0.11 -0.83 1.20
C GLY A 54 0.50 0.49 1.87
N ASP A 55 0.61 0.43 3.19
CA ASP A 55 0.88 1.57 4.07
C ASP A 55 -0.13 2.73 3.85
N LEU A 56 -1.39 2.37 3.62
CA LEU A 56 -2.49 3.32 3.57
C LEU A 56 -2.66 4.01 4.93
N PHE A 57 -2.56 3.23 6.00
CA PHE A 57 -2.59 3.71 7.37
C PHE A 57 -1.22 3.54 8.01
N ASP A 58 -0.82 4.49 8.85
CA ASP A 58 0.42 4.36 9.63
C ASP A 58 0.33 3.25 10.68
N PHE A 59 -0.87 2.92 11.09
CA PHE A 59 -1.16 1.76 11.93
C PHE A 59 -2.60 1.28 11.69
N TRP A 60 -2.74 -0.03 11.49
CA TRP A 60 -4.04 -0.70 11.40
C TRP A 60 -4.03 -2.00 12.16
N PHE A 61 -5.04 -2.21 13.00
CA PHE A 61 -5.29 -3.47 13.69
C PHE A 61 -6.79 -3.74 13.80
N GLU A 62 -7.20 -4.93 13.44
CA GLU A 62 -8.59 -5.35 13.52
C GLU A 62 -8.86 -6.17 14.77
N TYR A 63 -9.58 -5.57 15.71
CA TYR A 63 -10.25 -6.29 16.78
C TYR A 63 -11.49 -7.01 16.21
N LYS A 64 -12.10 -7.91 16.99
CA LYS A 64 -13.29 -8.65 16.51
C LYS A 64 -14.47 -7.76 16.12
N LYS A 65 -14.63 -6.61 16.77
CA LYS A 65 -15.80 -5.70 16.63
C LYS A 65 -15.43 -4.24 16.47
N VAL A 66 -14.14 -3.90 16.46
CA VAL A 66 -13.67 -2.52 16.33
C VAL A 66 -12.44 -2.44 15.46
N VAL A 67 -12.34 -1.34 14.73
CA VAL A 67 -11.18 -0.94 13.95
C VAL A 67 -10.69 0.42 14.45
N PRO A 68 -9.47 0.85 14.09
CA PRO A 68 -8.97 2.17 14.47
C PRO A 68 -9.94 3.28 14.09
N ARG A 69 -10.10 4.21 14.99
CA ARG A 69 -10.98 5.37 14.86
C ARG A 69 -10.38 6.42 13.92
N GLY A 70 -11.19 7.07 13.13
CA GLY A 70 -10.76 8.05 12.12
C GLY A 70 -10.97 7.51 10.70
N PHE A 71 -10.36 8.16 9.73
CA PHE A 71 -10.31 7.72 8.32
C PHE A 71 -11.67 7.54 7.62
N VAL A 72 -12.76 7.96 8.26
CA VAL A 72 -14.15 7.76 7.78
C VAL A 72 -14.33 8.31 6.37
N ARG A 73 -13.68 9.44 6.03
CA ARG A 73 -13.81 10.04 4.70
C ARG A 73 -13.13 9.22 3.62
N VAL A 74 -11.91 8.75 3.90
CA VAL A 74 -11.14 7.90 2.98
C VAL A 74 -11.84 6.55 2.81
N LEU A 75 -12.27 5.92 3.90
CA LEU A 75 -13.02 4.67 3.85
C LEU A 75 -14.35 4.83 3.11
N GLY A 76 -15.07 5.93 3.36
CA GLY A 76 -16.30 6.26 2.64
C GLY A 76 -16.08 6.52 1.15
N LYS A 77 -14.95 7.14 0.76
CA LYS A 77 -14.60 7.32 -0.66
C LYS A 77 -14.27 5.98 -1.33
N ILE A 78 -13.55 5.10 -0.65
CA ILE A 78 -13.25 3.75 -1.13
C ILE A 78 -14.56 2.97 -1.34
N ALA A 79 -15.49 3.04 -0.38
CA ALA A 79 -16.81 2.43 -0.51
C ALA A 79 -17.58 2.97 -1.72
N GLU A 80 -17.66 4.30 -1.88
CA GLU A 80 -18.31 4.95 -3.03
C GLU A 80 -17.77 4.44 -4.37
N LEU A 81 -16.43 4.35 -4.50
CA LEU A 81 -15.79 3.86 -5.72
C LEU A 81 -16.11 2.38 -5.99
N ARG A 82 -16.11 1.54 -4.95
CA ARG A 82 -16.51 0.13 -5.08
C ARG A 82 -17.97 -0.01 -5.48
N ASP A 83 -18.87 0.74 -4.84
CA ASP A 83 -20.29 0.73 -5.14
C ASP A 83 -20.58 1.25 -6.57
N SER A 84 -19.72 2.12 -7.10
CA SER A 84 -19.77 2.57 -8.49
C SER A 84 -19.20 1.55 -9.49
N GLY A 85 -18.72 0.40 -9.01
CA GLY A 85 -18.23 -0.72 -9.82
C GLY A 85 -16.76 -0.62 -10.23
N ILE A 86 -15.95 0.27 -9.61
CA ILE A 86 -14.51 0.33 -9.88
C ILE A 86 -13.80 -0.76 -9.05
N PRO A 87 -13.11 -1.71 -9.68
CA PRO A 87 -12.28 -2.69 -8.97
C PRO A 87 -11.15 -2.00 -8.21
N ILE A 88 -11.02 -2.33 -6.92
CA ILE A 88 -9.91 -1.87 -6.08
C ILE A 88 -9.19 -3.11 -5.54
N TYR A 89 -7.87 -3.08 -5.54
CA TYR A 89 -7.00 -4.13 -5.00
C TYR A 89 -6.14 -3.54 -3.90
N PHE A 90 -6.03 -4.24 -2.77
CA PHE A 90 -5.25 -3.77 -1.62
C PHE A 90 -4.09 -4.72 -1.34
N PHE A 91 -2.88 -4.17 -1.22
CA PHE A 91 -1.72 -4.87 -0.72
C PHE A 91 -1.42 -4.41 0.70
N VAL A 92 -1.06 -5.34 1.55
CA VAL A 92 -0.67 -5.06 2.93
C VAL A 92 0.77 -4.58 2.96
N GLY A 93 1.01 -3.43 3.58
CA GLY A 93 2.34 -2.92 3.87
C GLY A 93 2.84 -3.32 5.25
N ASN A 94 3.94 -2.73 5.67
CA ASN A 94 4.51 -3.01 6.99
C ASN A 94 3.81 -2.27 8.13
N HIS A 95 3.20 -1.13 7.87
CA HIS A 95 2.44 -0.36 8.85
C HIS A 95 1.01 -0.86 9.03
N ASP A 96 0.41 -1.39 8.00
CA ASP A 96 -0.92 -2.02 8.06
C ASP A 96 -0.85 -3.56 8.00
N LEU A 97 0.28 -4.14 8.45
CA LEU A 97 0.55 -5.59 8.49
C LEU A 97 -0.52 -6.41 9.21
N TRP A 98 -1.26 -5.79 10.11
CA TRP A 98 -2.32 -6.45 10.87
C TRP A 98 -3.70 -6.25 10.26
N MET A 99 -3.77 -5.84 8.98
CA MET A 99 -4.97 -5.92 8.17
C MET A 99 -5.51 -7.35 8.20
N GLY A 100 -6.79 -7.48 8.49
CA GLY A 100 -7.51 -8.74 8.53
C GLY A 100 -8.45 -8.88 7.35
N ASP A 101 -9.74 -9.02 7.65
CA ASP A 101 -10.77 -9.23 6.64
C ASP A 101 -11.74 -8.03 6.46
N TYR A 102 -11.46 -6.91 7.11
CA TYR A 102 -12.32 -5.73 7.08
C TYR A 102 -12.55 -5.23 5.64
N PHE A 103 -11.47 -5.03 4.87
CA PHE A 103 -11.58 -4.56 3.49
C PHE A 103 -12.32 -5.55 2.57
N GLN A 104 -12.14 -6.85 2.82
CA GLN A 104 -12.85 -7.88 2.06
C GLN A 104 -14.33 -7.92 2.40
N LYS A 105 -14.68 -7.79 3.70
CA LYS A 105 -16.06 -7.92 4.17
C LYS A 105 -16.90 -6.67 3.97
N GLU A 106 -16.30 -5.49 4.20
CA GLU A 106 -17.03 -4.22 4.16
C GLU A 106 -17.04 -3.60 2.75
N PHE A 107 -16.02 -3.86 1.92
CA PHE A 107 -15.88 -3.22 0.62
C PHE A 107 -15.75 -4.20 -0.56
N ASP A 108 -15.75 -5.50 -0.32
CA ASP A 108 -15.47 -6.53 -1.34
C ASP A 108 -14.14 -6.26 -2.09
N ILE A 109 -13.10 -5.84 -1.34
CA ILE A 109 -11.77 -5.55 -1.86
C ILE A 109 -10.84 -6.72 -1.54
N PRO A 110 -10.24 -7.39 -2.56
CA PRO A 110 -9.23 -8.42 -2.32
C PRO A 110 -8.00 -7.82 -1.64
N VAL A 111 -7.53 -8.49 -0.58
CA VAL A 111 -6.35 -8.09 0.20
C VAL A 111 -5.22 -9.09 -0.01
N PHE A 112 -4.03 -8.62 -0.37
CA PHE A 112 -2.86 -9.44 -0.66
C PHE A 112 -1.71 -9.12 0.31
N ASP A 113 -1.13 -10.14 0.91
CA ASP A 113 0.02 -10.05 1.82
C ASP A 113 1.37 -10.30 1.13
N ARG A 114 1.35 -10.56 -0.18
CA ARG A 114 2.51 -10.88 -1.02
C ARG A 114 2.35 -10.29 -2.41
N PRO A 115 3.45 -10.10 -3.15
CA PRO A 115 3.38 -9.71 -4.55
C PRO A 115 2.53 -10.66 -5.38
N LYS A 116 1.72 -10.11 -6.26
CA LYS A 116 0.83 -10.83 -7.18
C LYS A 116 1.11 -10.45 -8.62
N GLU A 117 0.90 -11.41 -9.50
CA GLU A 117 0.98 -11.22 -10.94
C GLU A 117 -0.37 -10.78 -11.50
N PHE A 118 -0.31 -9.82 -12.41
CA PHE A 118 -1.44 -9.35 -13.18
C PHE A 118 -1.05 -9.23 -14.65
N ASP A 119 -2.01 -9.46 -15.52
CA ASP A 119 -1.88 -9.24 -16.96
C ASP A 119 -2.84 -8.15 -17.42
N PHE A 120 -2.31 -7.07 -17.99
CA PHE A 120 -3.11 -5.99 -18.55
C PHE A 120 -2.61 -5.68 -19.96
N ASN A 121 -3.52 -5.73 -20.93
CA ASN A 121 -3.22 -5.42 -22.34
C ASN A 121 -2.01 -6.20 -22.89
N GLY A 122 -1.83 -7.45 -22.47
CA GLY A 122 -0.71 -8.29 -22.88
C GLY A 122 0.62 -7.98 -22.22
N LYS A 123 0.62 -7.08 -21.22
CA LYS A 123 1.77 -6.77 -20.37
C LYS A 123 1.66 -7.44 -19.02
N ARG A 124 2.74 -8.04 -18.56
CA ARG A 124 2.81 -8.75 -17.28
C ARG A 124 3.40 -7.87 -16.20
N PHE A 125 2.64 -7.73 -15.12
CA PHE A 125 2.99 -6.95 -13.95
C PHE A 125 3.24 -7.85 -12.75
N LEU A 126 4.28 -7.54 -11.97
CA LEU A 126 4.43 -8.04 -10.60
C LEU A 126 4.21 -6.87 -9.64
N ILE A 127 3.12 -6.93 -8.88
CA ILE A 127 2.63 -5.82 -8.05
C ILE A 127 2.67 -6.22 -6.57
N GLY A 128 3.10 -5.32 -5.69
CA GLY A 128 3.13 -5.54 -4.25
C GLY A 128 3.51 -4.30 -3.47
N HIS A 129 3.62 -4.43 -2.13
CA HIS A 129 4.13 -3.31 -1.32
C HIS A 129 5.65 -3.17 -1.44
N GLY A 130 6.40 -4.21 -1.18
CA GLY A 130 7.85 -4.21 -1.36
C GLY A 130 8.65 -4.60 -0.13
N ASP A 131 8.09 -4.46 1.05
CA ASP A 131 8.77 -4.71 2.32
C ASP A 131 9.26 -6.17 2.48
N GLY A 132 10.51 -6.31 2.90
CA GLY A 132 11.14 -7.61 3.16
C GLY A 132 11.42 -8.47 1.92
N LEU A 133 11.36 -7.94 0.69
CA LEU A 133 11.63 -8.69 -0.55
C LEU A 133 13.12 -8.74 -0.92
N GLY A 134 13.89 -7.74 -0.54
CA GLY A 134 15.31 -7.63 -0.84
C GLY A 134 16.16 -8.76 -0.26
N PRO A 135 17.42 -8.92 -0.70
CA PRO A 135 18.31 -9.97 -0.21
C PRO A 135 18.77 -9.74 1.23
N GLY A 136 18.78 -8.50 1.70
CA GLY A 136 19.22 -8.09 3.03
C GLY A 136 18.15 -8.22 4.11
N ASP A 137 18.27 -7.38 5.11
CA ASP A 137 17.31 -7.14 6.20
C ASP A 137 16.77 -8.38 6.90
N LYS A 138 17.67 -9.26 7.30
CA LYS A 138 17.32 -10.48 8.06
C LYS A 138 16.62 -10.17 9.39
N GLY A 139 16.97 -9.03 10.00
CA GLY A 139 16.36 -8.53 11.24
C GLY A 139 14.90 -8.21 11.04
N TYR A 140 14.59 -7.37 10.08
CA TYR A 140 13.22 -7.01 9.72
C TYR A 140 12.38 -8.23 9.33
N LYS A 141 12.90 -9.09 8.46
CA LYS A 141 12.20 -10.32 8.03
C LYS A 141 11.85 -11.24 9.21
N ARG A 142 12.73 -11.33 10.20
CA ARG A 142 12.47 -12.09 11.44
C ARG A 142 11.40 -11.41 12.28
N MET A 143 11.51 -10.09 12.45
CA MET A 143 10.52 -9.28 13.18
C MET A 143 9.14 -9.39 12.50
N LYS A 144 9.06 -9.21 11.18
CA LYS A 144 7.82 -9.35 10.40
C LYS A 144 7.17 -10.71 10.64
N LYS A 145 7.94 -11.81 10.65
CA LYS A 145 7.41 -13.15 10.95
C LYS A 145 6.79 -13.24 12.34
N VAL A 146 7.44 -12.63 13.35
CA VAL A 146 6.90 -12.62 14.72
C VAL A 146 5.61 -11.82 14.80
N PHE A 147 5.58 -10.61 14.22
CA PHE A 147 4.38 -9.76 14.26
C PHE A 147 3.23 -10.33 13.40
N ALA A 148 3.52 -10.91 12.25
CA ALA A 148 2.51 -11.54 11.41
C ALA A 148 1.95 -12.85 11.99
N HIS A 149 2.60 -13.43 13.01
CA HIS A 149 2.21 -14.71 13.57
C HIS A 149 0.82 -14.61 14.25
N PRO A 150 -0.09 -15.58 14.03
CA PRO A 150 -1.45 -15.56 14.60
C PRO A 150 -1.47 -15.41 16.12
N PHE A 151 -0.51 -16.02 16.83
CA PHE A 151 -0.38 -15.89 18.29
C PHE A 151 -0.05 -14.46 18.73
N SER A 152 0.83 -13.75 18.01
CA SER A 152 1.15 -12.35 18.30
C SER A 152 -0.07 -11.45 18.09
N LYS A 153 -0.81 -11.67 17.01
CA LYS A 153 -2.09 -10.99 16.73
C LYS A 153 -3.13 -11.29 17.81
N TRP A 154 -3.20 -12.55 18.26
CA TRP A 154 -4.10 -12.97 19.33
C TRP A 154 -3.74 -12.31 20.66
N LEU A 155 -2.46 -12.28 21.02
CA LEU A 155 -1.99 -11.65 22.26
C LEU A 155 -2.25 -10.12 22.25
N TYR A 156 -1.95 -9.45 21.14
CA TYR A 156 -2.20 -8.01 20.99
C TYR A 156 -3.70 -7.67 21.11
N ARG A 157 -4.57 -8.54 20.66
CA ARG A 157 -6.04 -8.36 20.72
C ARG A 157 -6.58 -8.23 22.16
N TRP A 158 -5.83 -8.70 23.16
CA TRP A 158 -6.19 -8.56 24.57
C TRP A 158 -5.80 -7.21 25.16
N LEU A 159 -5.00 -6.43 24.47
CA LEU A 159 -4.75 -5.05 24.87
C LEU A 159 -5.98 -4.21 24.60
N HIS A 160 -6.34 -3.35 25.56
CA HIS A 160 -7.42 -2.40 25.32
C HIS A 160 -7.09 -1.54 24.09
N PRO A 161 -8.04 -1.31 23.16
CA PRO A 161 -7.76 -0.57 21.92
C PRO A 161 -7.05 0.77 22.13
N ASP A 162 -7.44 1.56 23.13
CA ASP A 162 -6.82 2.85 23.42
C ASP A 162 -5.36 2.75 23.82
N ILE A 163 -4.98 1.65 24.50
CA ILE A 163 -3.59 1.39 24.89
C ILE A 163 -2.82 0.84 23.69
N GLY A 164 -3.39 -0.15 23.01
CA GLY A 164 -2.74 -0.81 21.88
C GLY A 164 -2.45 0.18 20.74
N VAL A 165 -3.44 0.94 20.30
CA VAL A 165 -3.28 1.92 19.21
C VAL A 165 -2.24 2.98 19.56
N ARG A 166 -2.30 3.57 20.78
CA ARG A 166 -1.30 4.58 21.22
C ARG A 166 0.12 4.00 21.29
N PHE A 167 0.25 2.79 21.79
CA PHE A 167 1.55 2.12 21.87
C PHE A 167 2.14 1.84 20.50
N ALA A 168 1.34 1.34 19.57
CA ALA A 168 1.78 1.09 18.20
C ALA A 168 2.14 2.37 17.46
N GLN A 169 1.33 3.43 17.56
CA GLN A 169 1.63 4.75 16.99
C GLN A 169 2.93 5.33 17.56
N TYR A 170 3.16 5.20 18.88
CA TYR A 170 4.42 5.62 19.48
C TYR A 170 5.62 4.87 18.90
N LEU A 171 5.51 3.55 18.73
CA LEU A 171 6.57 2.74 18.13
C LEU A 171 6.81 3.10 16.65
N SER A 172 5.75 3.32 15.89
CA SER A 172 5.83 3.73 14.49
C SER A 172 6.55 5.07 14.34
N THR A 173 6.13 6.07 15.10
CA THR A 173 6.75 7.40 15.08
C THR A 173 8.22 7.33 15.47
N LYS A 174 8.57 6.54 16.51
CA LYS A 174 9.96 6.38 16.93
C LYS A 174 10.82 5.68 15.88
N ASN A 175 10.30 4.68 15.21
CA ASN A 175 11.01 3.99 14.12
C ASN A 175 11.24 4.92 12.92
N LYS A 176 10.25 5.73 12.53
CA LYS A 176 10.42 6.72 11.46
C LYS A 176 11.48 7.77 11.76
N LEU A 177 11.64 8.19 13.02
CA LEU A 177 12.72 9.09 13.41
C LEU A 177 14.11 8.46 13.28
N ILE A 178 14.20 7.13 13.32
CA ILE A 178 15.46 6.38 13.26
C ILE A 178 15.80 5.96 11.82
N SER A 179 14.83 5.47 11.04
CA SER A 179 15.04 4.89 9.71
C SER A 179 14.50 5.74 8.55
N GLY A 180 13.58 6.65 8.81
CA GLY A 180 12.88 7.39 7.75
C GLY A 180 13.77 8.33 6.91
N GLN A 181 14.99 8.64 7.35
CA GLN A 181 15.94 9.42 6.54
C GLN A 181 16.62 8.56 5.46
N GLU A 182 16.74 7.25 5.68
CA GLU A 182 17.37 6.34 4.71
C GLU A 182 16.39 5.95 3.59
N ASP A 183 15.10 5.93 3.87
CA ASP A 183 14.07 5.50 2.92
C ASP A 183 13.86 6.46 1.74
N VAL A 184 14.24 7.73 1.88
CA VAL A 184 14.14 8.75 0.84
C VAL A 184 15.45 9.00 0.08
N ILE A 185 16.53 8.28 0.39
CA ILE A 185 17.83 8.45 -0.26
C ILE A 185 18.00 7.35 -1.31
N PHE A 186 18.27 7.76 -2.55
CA PHE A 186 18.65 6.82 -3.60
C PHE A 186 20.05 6.28 -3.36
N LEU A 187 20.15 4.98 -3.12
CA LEU A 187 21.42 4.30 -2.80
C LEU A 187 22.23 3.89 -4.04
N GLY A 188 21.66 4.06 -5.22
CA GLY A 188 22.18 3.53 -6.48
C GLY A 188 21.50 2.19 -6.82
N GLU A 189 21.32 1.93 -8.11
CA GLU A 189 20.55 0.79 -8.61
C GLU A 189 21.00 -0.56 -8.02
N ASP A 190 22.30 -0.75 -7.86
CA ASP A 190 22.86 -2.01 -7.36
C ASP A 190 22.68 -2.21 -5.85
N GLN A 191 22.35 -1.14 -5.12
CA GLN A 191 22.09 -1.18 -3.69
C GLN A 191 20.58 -1.13 -3.36
N GLU A 192 19.73 -0.76 -4.34
CA GLU A 192 18.29 -0.78 -4.18
C GLU A 192 17.76 -2.22 -4.11
N TRP A 193 17.29 -2.62 -2.94
CA TRP A 193 16.90 -4.00 -2.68
C TRP A 193 15.73 -4.49 -3.54
N LEU A 194 14.80 -3.59 -3.91
CA LEU A 194 13.69 -3.93 -4.78
C LEU A 194 14.12 -4.05 -6.25
N VAL A 195 15.12 -3.30 -6.69
CA VAL A 195 15.78 -3.47 -8.00
C VAL A 195 16.47 -4.84 -8.07
N GLN A 196 17.24 -5.19 -7.04
CA GLN A 196 17.87 -6.51 -6.94
C GLN A 196 16.82 -7.65 -6.92
N TYR A 197 15.69 -7.43 -6.23
CA TYR A 197 14.59 -8.38 -6.23
C TYR A 197 13.99 -8.55 -7.63
N ALA A 198 13.74 -7.46 -8.34
CA ALA A 198 13.21 -7.48 -9.71
C ALA A 198 14.15 -8.21 -10.66
N ARG A 199 15.45 -7.86 -10.68
CA ARG A 199 16.48 -8.52 -11.50
C ARG A 199 16.52 -10.03 -11.23
N ARG A 200 16.47 -10.45 -9.98
CA ARG A 200 16.43 -11.86 -9.60
C ARG A 200 15.17 -12.59 -10.06
N LYS A 201 14.02 -11.90 -10.08
CA LYS A 201 12.77 -12.48 -10.62
C LYS A 201 12.85 -12.69 -12.12
N LEU A 202 13.51 -11.80 -12.84
CA LEU A 202 13.71 -11.92 -14.30
C LEU A 202 14.57 -13.13 -14.69
N GLU A 203 15.43 -13.64 -13.81
CA GLU A 203 16.17 -14.88 -14.06
C GLU A 203 15.25 -16.10 -14.29
N SER A 204 14.06 -16.09 -13.72
CA SER A 204 13.11 -17.20 -13.80
C SER A 204 11.88 -16.94 -14.66
N LYS A 205 11.46 -15.69 -14.79
CA LYS A 205 10.24 -15.34 -15.50
C LYS A 205 10.27 -13.87 -15.94
N HIS A 206 9.83 -13.59 -17.16
CA HIS A 206 9.74 -12.22 -17.66
C HIS A 206 8.53 -11.50 -17.06
N TYR A 207 8.74 -10.23 -16.68
CA TYR A 207 7.72 -9.25 -16.31
C TYR A 207 8.03 -7.95 -17.04
N ASP A 208 7.03 -7.33 -17.64
CA ASP A 208 7.20 -6.01 -18.25
C ASP A 208 7.35 -4.93 -17.19
N TYR A 209 6.62 -5.06 -16.06
CA TYR A 209 6.63 -4.08 -14.99
C TYR A 209 6.69 -4.73 -13.60
N PHE A 210 7.50 -4.12 -12.73
CA PHE A 210 7.53 -4.35 -11.30
C PHE A 210 7.04 -3.08 -10.61
N LEU A 211 5.92 -3.16 -9.90
CA LEU A 211 5.28 -2.02 -9.25
C LEU A 211 5.24 -2.21 -7.73
N PHE A 212 5.95 -1.34 -7.03
CA PHE A 212 6.07 -1.38 -5.57
C PHE A 212 5.95 0.02 -4.95
N GLY A 213 5.64 0.05 -3.63
CA GLY A 213 5.78 1.19 -2.73
C GLY A 213 6.99 1.05 -1.82
N HIS A 214 6.81 1.36 -0.53
CA HIS A 214 7.72 1.13 0.59
C HIS A 214 8.96 2.03 0.65
N ARG A 215 9.55 2.41 -0.48
CA ARG A 215 10.79 3.21 -0.51
C ARG A 215 10.57 4.71 -0.36
N HIS A 216 9.33 5.18 -0.32
CA HIS A 216 8.99 6.61 -0.23
C HIS A 216 9.67 7.52 -1.27
N LEU A 217 10.36 6.93 -2.22
CA LEU A 217 11.09 7.63 -3.28
C LEU A 217 10.53 7.20 -4.64
N PRO A 218 9.90 8.09 -5.41
CA PRO A 218 9.41 7.76 -6.74
C PRO A 218 10.61 7.43 -7.64
N MET A 219 10.58 6.25 -8.25
CA MET A 219 11.65 5.75 -9.11
C MET A 219 11.06 5.03 -10.32
N GLU A 220 11.74 5.16 -11.45
CA GLU A 220 11.52 4.36 -12.65
C GLU A 220 12.89 3.92 -13.18
N ILE A 221 13.16 2.61 -13.15
CA ILE A 221 14.48 2.03 -13.43
C ILE A 221 14.31 0.84 -14.38
N GLU A 222 15.08 0.82 -15.47
CA GLU A 222 15.19 -0.36 -16.33
C GLU A 222 15.96 -1.47 -15.60
N VAL A 223 15.33 -2.62 -15.40
CA VAL A 223 15.92 -3.74 -14.64
C VAL A 223 16.30 -4.94 -15.50
N GLY A 224 15.96 -4.90 -16.78
CA GLY A 224 16.24 -5.90 -17.78
C GLY A 224 15.69 -5.52 -19.14
N GLU A 225 15.91 -6.37 -20.15
CA GLU A 225 15.39 -6.13 -21.51
C GLU A 225 13.85 -6.07 -21.48
N ASN A 226 13.29 -4.90 -21.85
CA ASN A 226 11.86 -4.61 -21.82
C ASN A 226 11.20 -4.79 -20.45
N SER A 227 11.92 -4.53 -19.35
CA SER A 227 11.44 -4.70 -17.99
C SER A 227 11.76 -3.46 -17.15
N THR A 228 10.72 -2.87 -16.55
CA THR A 228 10.85 -1.64 -15.76
C THR A 228 10.40 -1.87 -14.33
N TYR A 229 11.21 -1.43 -13.36
CA TYR A 229 10.84 -1.29 -11.97
C TYR A 229 10.32 0.12 -11.71
N ILE A 230 9.17 0.22 -11.04
CA ILE A 230 8.55 1.49 -10.66
C ILE A 230 8.25 1.46 -9.17
N ASN A 231 8.68 2.50 -8.46
CA ASN A 231 8.24 2.80 -7.10
C ASN A 231 7.35 4.02 -7.13
N THR A 232 6.19 3.93 -6.46
CA THR A 232 5.17 4.99 -6.53
C THR A 232 5.48 6.19 -5.63
N GLY A 233 6.52 6.12 -4.79
CA GLY A 233 6.81 7.15 -3.80
C GLY A 233 5.78 7.17 -2.67
N ASP A 234 5.62 8.33 -2.02
CA ASP A 234 4.68 8.53 -0.93
C ASP A 234 3.75 9.74 -1.11
N TRP A 235 2.90 9.98 -0.12
CA TRP A 235 1.98 11.14 -0.04
C TRP A 235 2.34 12.11 1.08
N ILE A 236 3.48 11.90 1.76
CA ILE A 236 3.91 12.67 2.94
C ILE A 236 4.61 13.95 2.53
N THR A 237 5.38 13.91 1.44
CA THR A 237 6.19 15.01 0.88
C THR A 237 5.44 15.83 -0.16
#